data_a320fb3bdab2437f7d5899a2ed370846
#
_entry.id   a320fb3bdab2437f7d5899a2ed370846
#
_cell.length_a   1.000
_cell.length_b   1.000
_cell.length_c   1.000
_cell.angle_alpha   90.00
_cell.angle_beta   90.00
_cell.angle_gamma   90.00
#
_symmetry.space_group_name_H-M   'P 1'
#
loop_
_entity.id
_entity.type
_entity.pdbx_description
1 polymer ?
#
loop_
_entity_poly.entity_id
_entity_poly.type
_entity_poly.pdbx_seq_one_letter_code
_entity_poly.pdbx_strand_id
1 'polypeptide(L)'
;MDKYQFDDEMLKAEEKRLYEEYKEKLKELKKVQKEKEAVGQVFTKGLLPLYVMYILSISPTNGNDISHKIGENTKGRWVPSTGGIYPILKKFEKQGFIKGEWDDPNKKFQKIYSLTPTGIEEFKNRKLLLKNKIEESLYVFNTIFNDLYNSE
;
A
#
# COMPACT_ATOMS: atom_id res chain seq x y z
N MET A 1 9.84 21.86 -36.41
CA MET A 1 9.99 23.29 -36.06
C MET A 1 11.42 23.71 -36.32
N ASP A 2 11.60 24.80 -37.04
CA ASP A 2 12.94 25.32 -37.36
C ASP A 2 13.55 25.87 -36.05
N LYS A 3 14.77 25.42 -35.75
CA LYS A 3 15.48 25.84 -34.51
C LYS A 3 15.79 27.34 -34.48
N TYR A 4 15.70 28.03 -35.59
CA TYR A 4 15.93 29.47 -35.69
C TYR A 4 14.67 30.33 -35.59
N GLN A 5 13.52 29.73 -35.35
CA GLN A 5 12.23 30.44 -35.19
C GLN A 5 12.11 31.15 -33.86
N PHE A 6 12.91 30.78 -32.86
CA PHE A 6 12.83 31.35 -31.53
C PHE A 6 14.03 32.25 -31.26
N ASP A 7 13.80 33.48 -30.84
CA ASP A 7 14.84 34.31 -30.22
C ASP A 7 15.05 33.92 -28.75
N ASP A 8 16.04 34.51 -28.10
CA ASP A 8 16.41 34.17 -26.73
C ASP A 8 15.28 34.46 -25.73
N GLU A 9 14.49 35.50 -25.96
CA GLU A 9 13.35 35.83 -25.08
C GLU A 9 12.22 34.83 -25.22
N MET A 10 11.93 34.40 -26.45
CA MET A 10 10.94 33.36 -26.72
C MET A 10 11.33 32.03 -26.10
N LEU A 11 12.60 31.65 -26.19
CA LEU A 11 13.13 30.43 -25.59
C LEU A 11 13.00 30.47 -24.06
N LYS A 12 13.33 31.57 -23.43
CA LYS A 12 13.20 31.76 -21.98
C LYS A 12 11.73 31.70 -21.53
N ALA A 13 10.84 32.34 -22.28
CA ALA A 13 9.42 32.33 -21.99
C ALA A 13 8.83 30.93 -22.10
N GLU A 14 9.22 30.16 -23.11
CA GLU A 14 8.77 28.79 -23.31
C GLU A 14 9.30 27.85 -22.22
N GLU A 15 10.56 28.01 -21.84
CA GLU A 15 11.17 27.25 -20.74
C GLU A 15 10.43 27.52 -19.42
N LYS A 16 10.13 28.77 -19.14
CA LYS A 16 9.38 29.16 -17.95
C LYS A 16 7.98 28.54 -17.95
N ARG A 17 7.27 28.59 -19.09
CA ARG A 17 5.95 28.01 -19.26
C ARG A 17 5.95 26.51 -18.98
N LEU A 18 6.92 25.80 -19.56
CA LEU A 18 7.06 24.33 -19.36
C LEU A 18 7.38 23.99 -17.91
N TYR A 19 8.21 24.80 -17.27
CA TYR A 19 8.56 24.60 -15.88
C TYR A 19 7.38 24.81 -14.94
N GLU A 20 6.58 25.86 -15.17
CA GLU A 20 5.36 26.11 -14.40
C GLU A 20 4.32 25.00 -14.59
N GLU A 21 4.14 24.53 -15.83
CA GLU A 21 3.26 23.42 -16.15
C GLU A 21 3.71 22.12 -15.44
N TYR A 22 5.00 21.83 -15.46
CA TYR A 22 5.59 20.70 -14.77
C TYR A 22 5.34 20.75 -13.26
N LYS A 23 5.54 21.92 -12.65
CA LYS A 23 5.29 22.13 -11.23
C LYS A 23 3.83 21.88 -10.84
N GLU A 24 2.88 22.35 -11.64
CA GLU A 24 1.46 22.16 -11.41
C GLU A 24 1.08 20.68 -11.48
N LYS A 25 1.55 19.96 -12.50
CA LYS A 25 1.33 18.53 -12.64
C LYS A 25 1.93 17.74 -11.48
N LEU A 26 3.13 18.09 -11.08
CA LEU A 26 3.79 17.45 -9.94
C LEU A 26 3.02 17.64 -8.64
N LYS A 27 2.49 18.84 -8.44
CA LYS A 27 1.66 19.20 -7.27
C LYS A 27 0.38 18.37 -7.23
N GLU A 28 -0.30 18.20 -8.37
CA GLU A 28 -1.49 17.36 -8.49
C GLU A 28 -1.21 15.90 -8.17
N LEU A 29 -0.10 15.36 -8.71
CA LEU A 29 0.32 13.98 -8.42
C LEU A 29 0.63 13.76 -6.95
N LYS A 30 1.32 14.71 -6.32
CA LYS A 30 1.60 14.66 -4.88
C LYS A 30 0.33 14.72 -4.02
N LYS A 31 -0.66 15.50 -4.45
CA LYS A 31 -1.95 15.58 -3.78
C LYS A 31 -2.69 14.24 -3.81
N VAL A 32 -2.75 13.60 -4.98
CA VAL A 32 -3.37 12.27 -5.14
C VAL A 32 -2.65 11.23 -4.29
N GLN A 33 -1.32 11.24 -4.29
CA GLN A 33 -0.53 10.34 -3.46
C GLN A 33 -0.81 10.54 -1.98
N LYS A 34 -0.88 11.79 -1.53
CA LYS A 34 -1.20 12.13 -0.14
C LYS A 34 -2.59 11.65 0.28
N GLU A 35 -3.57 11.79 -0.60
CA GLU A 35 -4.92 11.30 -0.35
C GLU A 35 -4.95 9.78 -0.21
N LYS A 36 -4.24 9.05 -1.08
CA LYS A 36 -4.11 7.59 -0.98
C LYS A 36 -3.41 7.15 0.30
N GLU A 37 -2.35 7.83 0.68
CA GLU A 37 -1.62 7.56 1.94
C GLU A 37 -2.52 7.82 3.17
N ALA A 38 -3.30 8.88 3.15
CA ALA A 38 -4.23 9.20 4.24
C ALA A 38 -5.29 8.12 4.42
N VAL A 39 -5.87 7.62 3.33
CA VAL A 39 -6.81 6.49 3.37
C VAL A 39 -6.11 5.24 3.92
N GLY A 40 -4.90 4.96 3.44
CA GLY A 40 -4.11 3.82 3.93
C GLY A 40 -3.79 3.89 5.41
N GLN A 41 -3.51 5.08 5.94
CA GLN A 41 -3.19 5.28 7.36
C GLN A 41 -4.33 4.85 8.30
N VAL A 42 -5.59 5.00 7.88
CA VAL A 42 -6.73 4.56 8.69
C VAL A 42 -6.68 3.05 8.91
N PHE A 43 -6.15 2.28 7.96
CA PHE A 43 -6.15 0.82 7.99
C PHE A 43 -4.80 0.21 8.39
N THR A 44 -3.70 0.94 8.24
CA THR A 44 -2.35 0.38 8.36
C THR A 44 -2.05 -0.13 9.76
N LYS A 45 -2.42 0.65 10.79
CA LYS A 45 -2.11 0.30 12.17
C LYS A 45 -3.06 -0.78 12.68
N GLY A 46 -2.57 -1.98 12.83
CA GLY A 46 -3.33 -3.12 13.34
C GLY A 46 -3.90 -4.04 12.27
N LEU A 47 -4.34 -3.51 11.12
CA LEU A 47 -4.93 -4.34 10.07
C LEU A 47 -3.91 -4.85 9.06
N LEU A 48 -2.88 -4.07 8.73
CA LEU A 48 -1.91 -4.49 7.74
C LEU A 48 -1.18 -5.77 8.11
N PRO A 49 -0.67 -5.96 9.34
CA PRO A 49 -0.06 -7.24 9.71
C PRO A 49 -1.00 -8.43 9.55
N LEU A 50 -2.26 -8.29 9.95
CA LEU A 50 -3.27 -9.34 9.80
C LEU A 50 -3.52 -9.65 8.31
N TYR A 51 -3.64 -8.61 7.49
CA TYR A 51 -3.91 -8.77 6.07
C TYR A 51 -2.73 -9.37 5.31
N VAL A 52 -1.50 -9.07 5.71
CA VAL A 52 -0.30 -9.73 5.20
C VAL A 52 -0.37 -11.24 5.46
N MET A 53 -0.74 -11.65 6.67
CA MET A 53 -0.94 -13.05 6.99
C MET A 53 -2.04 -13.69 6.13
N TYR A 54 -3.14 -12.96 5.92
CA TYR A 54 -4.22 -13.41 5.05
C TYR A 54 -3.75 -13.69 3.63
N ILE A 55 -3.00 -12.77 3.04
CA ILE A 55 -2.45 -12.95 1.68
C ILE A 55 -1.56 -14.20 1.64
N LEU A 56 -0.68 -14.37 2.61
CA LEU A 56 0.21 -15.53 2.69
C LEU A 56 -0.53 -16.83 2.99
N SER A 57 -1.71 -16.76 3.62
CA SER A 57 -2.54 -17.94 3.87
C SER A 57 -3.13 -18.52 2.59
N ILE A 58 -3.27 -17.69 1.56
CA ILE A 58 -3.79 -18.12 0.26
C ILE A 58 -2.69 -18.78 -0.55
N SER A 59 -1.51 -18.16 -0.64
CA SER A 59 -0.38 -18.67 -1.41
C SER A 59 0.92 -17.97 -0.99
N PRO A 60 2.03 -18.70 -0.93
CA PRO A 60 3.35 -18.07 -0.73
C PRO A 60 3.64 -17.04 -1.82
N THR A 61 4.25 -15.92 -1.44
CA THR A 61 4.63 -14.88 -2.38
C THR A 61 5.66 -13.91 -1.82
N ASN A 62 6.07 -12.92 -2.61
CA ASN A 62 7.03 -11.89 -2.25
C ASN A 62 6.35 -10.61 -1.72
N GLY A 63 7.15 -9.71 -1.12
CA GLY A 63 6.62 -8.49 -0.52
C GLY A 63 5.95 -7.52 -1.50
N ASN A 64 6.48 -7.41 -2.72
CA ASN A 64 5.90 -6.55 -3.75
C ASN A 64 4.52 -7.05 -4.17
N ASP A 65 4.38 -8.37 -4.34
CA ASP A 65 3.12 -8.98 -4.71
C ASP A 65 2.07 -8.86 -3.61
N ILE A 66 2.48 -8.91 -2.34
CA ILE A 66 1.57 -8.67 -1.21
C ILE A 66 0.93 -7.29 -1.34
N SER A 67 1.73 -6.24 -1.56
CA SER A 67 1.24 -4.88 -1.77
C SER A 67 0.26 -4.81 -2.94
N HIS A 68 0.62 -5.44 -4.05
CA HIS A 68 -0.19 -5.46 -5.27
C HIS A 68 -1.53 -6.16 -5.04
N LYS A 69 -1.53 -7.30 -4.36
CA LYS A 69 -2.75 -8.06 -4.04
C LYS A 69 -3.70 -7.29 -3.11
N ILE A 70 -3.16 -6.59 -2.12
CA ILE A 70 -3.98 -5.72 -1.27
C ILE A 70 -4.62 -4.62 -2.11
N GLY A 71 -3.86 -4.02 -3.01
CA GLY A 71 -4.39 -3.03 -3.95
C GLY A 71 -5.51 -3.59 -4.82
N GLU A 72 -5.33 -4.77 -5.41
CA GLU A 72 -6.36 -5.43 -6.21
C GLU A 72 -7.61 -5.74 -5.38
N ASN A 73 -7.45 -6.33 -4.21
CA ASN A 73 -8.57 -6.70 -3.34
C ASN A 73 -9.39 -5.50 -2.87
N THR A 74 -8.78 -4.34 -2.78
CA THR A 74 -9.44 -3.09 -2.37
C THR A 74 -9.77 -2.18 -3.54
N LYS A 75 -9.68 -2.66 -4.76
CA LYS A 75 -9.92 -1.90 -6.00
C LYS A 75 -9.09 -0.61 -6.06
N GLY A 76 -7.82 -0.71 -5.69
CA GLY A 76 -6.87 0.40 -5.67
C GLY A 76 -7.03 1.38 -4.51
N ARG A 77 -7.98 1.14 -3.60
CA ARG A 77 -8.22 2.05 -2.48
C ARG A 77 -7.17 2.00 -1.39
N TRP A 78 -6.53 0.86 -1.25
CA TRP A 78 -5.46 0.65 -0.29
C TRP A 78 -4.32 -0.11 -0.93
N VAL A 79 -3.20 0.59 -1.17
CA VAL A 79 -1.98 0.00 -1.72
C VAL A 79 -0.85 0.33 -0.74
N PRO A 80 -0.59 -0.56 0.24
CA PRO A 80 0.50 -0.30 1.20
C PRO A 80 1.84 -0.24 0.46
N SER A 81 2.70 0.67 0.89
CA SER A 81 4.05 0.74 0.34
C SER A 81 4.87 -0.49 0.75
N THR A 82 5.84 -0.85 -0.07
CA THR A 82 6.79 -1.91 0.29
C THR A 82 7.58 -1.56 1.55
N GLY A 83 7.83 -0.26 1.77
CA GLY A 83 8.44 0.24 3.01
C GLY A 83 7.61 -0.05 4.26
N GLY A 84 6.29 -0.21 4.14
CA GLY A 84 5.42 -0.63 5.24
C GLY A 84 5.32 -2.15 5.38
N ILE A 85 5.48 -2.89 4.30
CA ILE A 85 5.33 -4.35 4.28
C ILE A 85 6.60 -5.06 4.76
N TYR A 86 7.78 -4.66 4.30
CA TYR A 86 9.02 -5.35 4.63
C TYR A 86 9.34 -5.40 6.13
N PRO A 87 9.12 -4.34 6.93
CA PRO A 87 9.30 -4.45 8.38
C PRO A 87 8.37 -5.48 9.03
N ILE A 88 7.15 -5.63 8.53
CA ILE A 88 6.21 -6.65 9.01
C ILE A 88 6.73 -8.05 8.70
N LEU A 89 7.15 -8.28 7.46
CA LEU A 89 7.72 -9.57 7.05
C LEU A 89 8.95 -9.92 7.86
N LYS A 90 9.84 -8.96 8.08
CA LYS A 90 11.04 -9.16 8.89
C LYS A 90 10.69 -9.55 10.33
N LYS A 91 9.72 -8.87 10.92
CA LYS A 91 9.24 -9.16 12.26
C LYS A 91 8.60 -10.54 12.36
N PHE A 92 7.74 -10.90 11.40
CA PHE A 92 7.10 -12.21 11.36
C PHE A 92 8.10 -13.35 11.16
N GLU A 93 9.11 -13.13 10.33
CA GLU A 93 10.19 -14.10 10.12
C GLU A 93 10.97 -14.32 11.42
N LYS A 94 11.30 -13.24 12.13
CA LYS A 94 11.98 -13.28 13.41
C LYS A 94 11.14 -14.00 14.48
N GLN A 95 9.83 -13.83 14.46
CA GLN A 95 8.91 -14.48 15.39
C GLN A 95 8.59 -15.93 15.02
N GLY A 96 9.05 -16.40 13.87
CA GLY A 96 8.80 -17.76 13.41
C GLY A 96 7.41 -17.97 12.78
N PHE A 97 6.68 -16.91 12.47
CA PHE A 97 5.35 -17.01 11.85
C PHE A 97 5.42 -17.22 10.35
N ILE A 98 6.50 -16.77 9.72
CA ILE A 98 6.75 -16.98 8.30
C ILE A 98 8.19 -17.42 8.09
N LYS A 99 8.44 -18.06 6.96
CA LYS A 99 9.77 -18.34 6.47
C LYS A 99 9.93 -17.75 5.09
N GLY A 100 11.12 -17.25 4.78
CA GLY A 100 11.46 -16.72 3.49
C GLY A 100 12.50 -17.59 2.80
N GLU A 101 12.29 -17.89 1.53
CA GLU A 101 13.22 -18.63 0.70
C GLU A 101 13.46 -17.86 -0.60
N TRP A 102 14.70 -17.84 -1.07
CA TRP A 102 15.00 -17.24 -2.35
C TRP A 102 14.40 -18.06 -3.48
N ASP A 103 13.75 -17.41 -4.45
CA ASP A 103 13.19 -18.05 -5.65
C ASP A 103 14.28 -18.75 -6.47
N ASP A 104 15.45 -18.12 -6.54
CA ASP A 104 16.66 -18.69 -7.13
C ASP A 104 17.82 -18.50 -6.13
N PRO A 105 18.31 -19.58 -5.49
CA PRO A 105 19.40 -19.48 -4.51
C PRO A 105 20.68 -18.84 -5.06
N ASN A 106 20.90 -18.92 -6.38
CA ASN A 106 22.09 -18.36 -7.01
C ASN A 106 21.95 -16.89 -7.34
N LYS A 107 20.75 -16.43 -7.71
CA LYS A 107 20.49 -15.05 -8.13
C LYS A 107 19.98 -14.16 -7.00
N LYS A 108 19.22 -14.70 -6.05
CA LYS A 108 18.70 -13.99 -4.87
C LYS A 108 17.95 -12.71 -5.19
N PHE A 109 17.12 -12.69 -6.24
CA PHE A 109 16.34 -11.53 -6.63
C PHE A 109 15.08 -11.35 -5.83
N GLN A 110 14.38 -12.43 -5.55
CA GLN A 110 13.13 -12.40 -4.83
C GLN A 110 13.12 -13.41 -3.70
N LYS A 111 12.66 -12.97 -2.55
CA LYS A 111 12.42 -13.83 -1.41
C LYS A 111 10.94 -14.14 -1.33
N ILE A 112 10.61 -15.42 -1.37
CA ILE A 112 9.23 -15.91 -1.29
C ILE A 112 8.95 -16.29 0.15
N TYR A 113 7.89 -15.72 0.71
CA TYR A 113 7.48 -15.94 2.09
C TYR A 113 6.29 -16.87 2.15
N SER A 114 6.27 -17.72 3.17
CA SER A 114 5.16 -18.63 3.44
C SER A 114 4.89 -18.69 4.94
N LEU A 115 3.64 -18.93 5.32
CA LEU A 115 3.28 -19.14 6.72
C LEU A 115 3.85 -20.48 7.20
N THR A 116 4.41 -20.46 8.40
CA THR A 116 4.77 -21.67 9.13
C THR A 116 3.53 -22.23 9.84
N PRO A 117 3.56 -23.49 10.34
CA PRO A 117 2.48 -23.98 11.19
C PRO A 117 2.16 -23.07 12.37
N THR A 118 3.19 -22.49 13.01
CA THR A 118 3.02 -21.48 14.07
C THR A 118 2.34 -20.23 13.55
N GLY A 119 2.70 -19.78 12.35
CA GLY A 119 2.08 -18.62 11.70
C GLY A 119 0.63 -18.85 11.36
N ILE A 120 0.25 -20.04 10.94
CA ILE A 120 -1.14 -20.39 10.67
C ILE A 120 -1.99 -20.28 11.95
N GLU A 121 -1.50 -20.80 13.07
CA GLU A 121 -2.18 -20.68 14.36
C GLU A 121 -2.28 -19.21 14.81
N GLU A 122 -1.21 -18.45 14.67
CA GLU A 122 -1.20 -17.02 15.01
C GLU A 122 -2.20 -16.24 14.15
N PHE A 123 -2.30 -16.55 12.87
CA PHE A 123 -3.28 -15.94 11.97
C PHE A 123 -4.71 -16.20 12.46
N LYS A 124 -5.03 -17.45 12.79
CA LYS A 124 -6.35 -17.81 13.33
C LYS A 124 -6.68 -17.05 14.61
N ASN A 125 -5.71 -16.96 15.51
CA ASN A 125 -5.87 -16.24 16.78
C ASN A 125 -6.10 -14.75 16.57
N ARG A 126 -5.31 -14.11 15.71
CA ARG A 126 -5.46 -12.68 15.39
C ARG A 126 -6.79 -12.38 14.72
N LYS A 127 -7.23 -13.22 13.79
CA LYS A 127 -8.54 -13.10 13.16
C LYS A 127 -9.65 -13.08 14.20
N LEU A 128 -9.58 -14.01 15.14
CA LEU A 128 -10.59 -14.14 16.18
C LEU A 128 -10.60 -12.94 17.13
N LEU A 129 -9.42 -12.52 17.59
CA LEU A 129 -9.27 -11.40 18.52
C LEU A 129 -9.70 -10.06 17.92
N LEU A 130 -9.44 -9.85 16.62
CA LEU A 130 -9.74 -8.58 15.96
C LEU A 130 -11.14 -8.51 15.37
N LYS A 131 -11.86 -9.62 15.32
CA LYS A 131 -13.19 -9.67 14.70
C LYS A 131 -14.15 -8.61 15.29
N ASN A 132 -14.29 -8.56 16.59
CA ASN A 132 -15.18 -7.59 17.25
C ASN A 132 -14.75 -6.16 17.00
N LYS A 133 -13.42 -5.89 17.03
CA LYS A 133 -12.88 -4.55 16.77
C LYS A 133 -13.17 -4.10 15.34
N ILE A 134 -13.09 -5.01 14.39
CA ILE A 134 -13.41 -4.73 12.99
C ILE A 134 -14.91 -4.46 12.84
N GLU A 135 -15.77 -5.30 13.43
CA GLU A 135 -17.23 -5.11 13.40
C GLU A 135 -17.65 -3.79 14.03
N GLU A 136 -17.11 -3.44 15.19
CA GLU A 136 -17.37 -2.17 15.86
C GLU A 136 -16.89 -0.98 15.02
N SER A 137 -15.72 -1.11 14.40
CA SER A 137 -15.18 -0.06 13.53
C SER A 137 -16.08 0.15 12.30
N LEU A 138 -16.57 -0.91 11.69
CA LEU A 138 -17.53 -0.82 10.58
C LEU A 138 -18.80 -0.09 11.00
N TYR A 139 -19.32 -0.39 12.17
CA TYR A 139 -20.50 0.29 12.71
C TYR A 139 -20.27 1.79 12.86
N VAL A 140 -19.13 2.16 13.44
CA VAL A 140 -18.77 3.58 13.65
C VAL A 140 -18.61 4.29 12.30
N PHE A 141 -17.90 3.69 11.34
CA PHE A 141 -17.73 4.28 10.01
C PHE A 141 -19.08 4.48 9.30
N ASN A 142 -19.96 3.48 9.34
CA ASN A 142 -21.27 3.57 8.73
C ASN A 142 -22.12 4.66 9.40
N THR A 143 -22.08 4.77 10.72
CA THR A 143 -22.78 5.82 11.47
C THR A 143 -22.30 7.21 11.06
N ILE A 144 -20.98 7.41 11.06
CA ILE A 144 -20.38 8.68 10.66
C ILE A 144 -20.74 9.05 9.23
N PHE A 145 -20.64 8.09 8.33
CA PHE A 145 -20.96 8.32 6.92
C PHE A 145 -22.43 8.71 6.74
N ASN A 146 -23.33 8.00 7.38
CA ASN A 146 -24.77 8.30 7.29
C ASN A 146 -25.10 9.64 7.91
N ASP A 147 -24.52 9.97 9.07
CA ASP A 147 -24.76 11.25 9.72
C ASP A 147 -24.28 12.44 8.90
N LEU A 148 -23.13 12.30 8.26
CA LEU A 148 -22.53 13.41 7.51
C LEU A 148 -23.09 13.57 6.09
N TYR A 149 -23.48 12.48 5.43
CA TYR A 149 -23.77 12.50 4.01
C TYR A 149 -25.16 12.04 3.62
N ASN A 150 -25.85 11.27 4.44
CA ASN A 150 -27.17 10.72 4.13
C ASN A 150 -28.28 11.24 5.05
N SER A 151 -27.98 12.06 6.05
CA SER A 151 -28.99 12.68 6.92
C SER A 151 -29.48 13.98 6.31
N GLU A 152 -30.74 14.10 6.03
CA GLU A 152 -31.43 15.34 5.68
C GLU A 152 -32.34 15.77 6.80
#